data_a7d33dd51a6b6e0d31434e66cf9b0ed9
#
_entry.id   a7d33dd51a6b6e0d31434e66cf9b0ed9
#
_cell.length_a   1.000
_cell.length_b   1.000
_cell.length_c   1.000
_cell.angle_alpha   90.00
_cell.angle_beta   90.00
_cell.angle_gamma   90.00
#
_symmetry.space_group_name_H-M   'P 1'
#
loop_
_entity.id
_entity.type
_entity.pdbx_description
1 polymer ?
#
loop_
_entity_poly.entity_id
_entity_poly.type
_entity_poly.pdbx_seq_one_letter_code
_entity_poly.pdbx_strand_id
1 'polypeptide(L)'
;MLFKKELVDKAAPFPTLVTHDFWLGFVATCYSTIVYVNEPLVHYRQHTQNAIGANTTKNKTASLTIAQKKQKARARMELLYHKVKETGHQHAGVFEKINNSYDKEQSFDLTISTKF
;
A
#
# COMPACT_ATOMS: atom_id res chain seq x y z
N MET A 1 1.02 8.07 13.12
CA MET A 1 -0.07 7.08 13.25
C MET A 1 -0.04 6.51 14.66
N LEU A 2 -1.17 6.44 15.34
CA LEU A 2 -1.34 5.81 16.64
C LEU A 2 -2.17 4.54 16.49
N PHE A 3 -1.77 3.44 17.10
CA PHE A 3 -2.44 2.13 16.97
C PHE A 3 -2.22 1.26 18.21
N LYS A 4 -3.07 0.26 18.39
CA LYS A 4 -2.93 -0.73 19.47
C LYS A 4 -1.85 -1.76 19.12
N LYS A 5 -1.18 -2.30 20.13
CA LYS A 5 -0.11 -3.32 19.96
C LYS A 5 -0.60 -4.53 19.16
N GLU A 6 -1.83 -4.97 19.38
CA GLU A 6 -2.42 -6.13 18.68
C GLU A 6 -2.40 -5.99 17.14
N LEU A 7 -2.37 -4.74 16.62
CA LEU A 7 -2.24 -4.52 15.18
C LEU A 7 -0.88 -4.96 14.67
N VAL A 8 0.18 -4.77 15.47
CA VAL A 8 1.54 -5.21 15.10
C VAL A 8 1.60 -6.72 14.98
N ASP A 9 0.98 -7.43 15.92
CA ASP A 9 0.93 -8.89 15.93
C ASP A 9 0.18 -9.43 14.70
N LYS A 10 -0.90 -8.76 14.29
CA LYS A 10 -1.65 -9.07 13.07
C LYS A 10 -0.93 -8.69 11.78
N ALA A 11 -0.06 -7.70 11.84
CA ALA A 11 0.71 -7.23 10.68
C ALA A 11 2.02 -8.01 10.47
N ALA A 12 2.50 -8.74 11.46
CA ALA A 12 3.68 -9.57 11.35
C ALA A 12 3.44 -10.81 10.46
N PRO A 13 4.46 -11.27 9.69
CA PRO A 13 5.73 -10.62 9.44
C PRO A 13 5.58 -9.39 8.53
N PHE A 14 6.43 -8.37 8.74
CA PHE A 14 6.42 -7.18 7.91
C PHE A 14 7.07 -7.44 6.56
N PRO A 15 6.37 -7.18 5.44
CA PRO A 15 6.94 -7.39 4.12
C PRO A 15 7.92 -6.27 3.74
N THR A 16 8.96 -6.60 2.98
CA THR A 16 9.95 -5.64 2.48
C THR A 16 9.50 -4.88 1.22
N LEU A 17 8.42 -5.33 0.57
CA LEU A 17 7.88 -4.75 -0.67
C LEU A 17 7.18 -3.41 -0.49
N VAL A 18 6.73 -3.11 0.72
CA VAL A 18 5.99 -1.91 1.09
C VAL A 18 6.58 -1.31 2.36
N THR A 19 6.35 -0.02 2.59
CA THR A 19 6.78 0.62 3.83
C THR A 19 5.94 0.14 5.00
N HIS A 20 6.52 0.11 6.20
CA HIS A 20 5.87 -0.40 7.40
C HIS A 20 4.61 0.39 7.79
N ASP A 21 4.60 1.69 7.56
CA ASP A 21 3.45 2.57 7.81
C ASP A 21 2.28 2.28 6.85
N PHE A 22 2.59 2.09 5.56
CA PHE A 22 1.60 1.65 4.58
C PHE A 22 1.02 0.28 4.96
N TRP A 23 1.88 -0.68 5.31
CA TRP A 23 1.46 -2.03 5.68
C TRP A 23 0.58 -2.05 6.91
N LEU A 24 0.96 -1.33 7.97
CA LEU A 24 0.14 -1.20 9.18
C LEU A 24 -1.22 -0.56 8.89
N GLY A 25 -1.24 0.51 8.10
CA GLY A 25 -2.49 1.16 7.68
C GLY A 25 -3.40 0.19 6.91
N PHE A 26 -2.82 -0.56 5.95
CA PHE A 26 -3.57 -1.53 5.17
C PHE A 26 -4.12 -2.67 6.05
N VAL A 27 -3.30 -3.26 6.91
CA VAL A 27 -3.75 -4.32 7.84
C VAL A 27 -4.83 -3.80 8.79
N ALA A 28 -4.72 -2.54 9.25
CA ALA A 28 -5.76 -1.93 10.06
C ALA A 28 -7.13 -1.92 9.36
N THR A 29 -7.18 -1.64 8.07
CA THR A 29 -8.44 -1.66 7.30
C THR A 29 -9.05 -3.07 7.19
N CYS A 30 -8.23 -4.11 7.26
CA CYS A 30 -8.71 -5.50 7.20
C CYS A 30 -9.38 -5.96 8.50
N TYR A 31 -9.04 -5.35 9.64
CA TYR A 31 -9.51 -5.80 10.94
C TYR A 31 -10.38 -4.79 11.69
N SER A 32 -10.32 -3.50 11.32
CA SER A 32 -10.96 -2.43 12.07
C SER A 32 -11.18 -1.17 11.22
N THR A 33 -11.58 -0.10 11.88
CA THR A 33 -11.80 1.21 11.27
C THR A 33 -10.60 2.12 11.52
N ILE A 34 -10.26 2.93 10.53
CA ILE A 34 -9.27 4.01 10.67
C ILE A 34 -10.01 5.30 11.00
N VAL A 35 -9.61 5.95 12.08
CA VAL A 35 -10.13 7.26 12.48
C VAL A 35 -9.18 8.34 11.97
N TYR A 36 -9.71 9.25 11.19
CA TYR A 36 -8.98 10.43 10.73
C TYR A 36 -9.08 11.56 11.77
N VAL A 37 -7.94 12.13 12.15
CA VAL A 37 -7.87 13.30 13.04
C VAL A 37 -7.50 14.51 12.18
N ASN A 38 -8.42 15.47 12.07
CA ASN A 38 -8.25 16.68 11.25
C ASN A 38 -7.47 17.77 11.98
N GLU A 39 -6.36 17.40 12.59
CA GLU A 39 -5.46 18.31 13.30
C GLU A 39 -4.01 17.95 12.97
N PRO A 40 -3.12 18.93 12.76
CA PRO A 40 -1.69 18.69 12.56
C PRO A 40 -1.02 18.32 13.89
N LEU A 41 -0.99 17.03 14.21
CA LEU A 41 -0.43 16.51 15.46
C LEU A 41 1.09 16.33 15.43
N VAL A 42 1.73 16.46 14.27
CA VAL A 42 3.17 16.23 14.10
C VAL A 42 3.79 17.34 13.25
N HIS A 43 4.84 17.96 13.77
CA HIS A 43 5.71 18.85 13.00
C HIS A 43 6.85 18.04 12.35
N TYR A 44 6.79 17.90 11.04
CA TYR A 44 7.83 17.18 10.29
C TYR A 44 9.02 18.10 10.00
N ARG A 45 10.13 17.88 10.71
CA ARG A 45 11.35 18.67 10.53
C ARG A 45 12.03 18.29 9.21
N GLN A 46 12.19 19.27 8.31
CA GLN A 46 12.87 19.09 7.04
C GLN A 46 14.37 19.25 7.21
N HIS A 47 15.14 18.30 6.68
CA HIS A 47 16.59 18.34 6.59
C HIS A 47 17.02 18.01 5.16
N THR A 48 18.17 18.52 4.72
CA THR A 48 18.72 18.23 3.40
C THR A 48 19.03 16.74 3.17
N GLN A 49 19.18 15.98 4.24
CA GLN A 49 19.51 14.55 4.23
C GLN A 49 18.31 13.65 4.54
N ASN A 50 17.08 14.18 4.55
CA ASN A 50 15.90 13.33 4.75
C ASN A 50 15.75 12.33 3.61
N ALA A 51 15.49 11.07 3.95
CA ALA A 51 15.23 10.01 2.98
C ALA A 51 13.98 10.31 2.12
N ILE A 52 12.99 11.00 2.71
CA ILE A 52 11.76 11.47 2.05
C ILE A 52 11.53 12.91 2.51
N GLY A 53 11.43 13.85 1.58
CA GLY A 53 11.18 15.26 1.89
C GLY A 53 10.57 15.99 0.72
N ALA A 54 9.92 17.14 1.00
CA ALA A 54 9.20 17.92 0.00
C ALA A 54 10.14 18.55 -1.07
N ASN A 55 11.45 18.66 -0.80
CA ASN A 55 12.46 19.32 -1.65
C ASN A 55 13.65 18.42 -1.99
N THR A 56 13.47 17.12 -2.09
CA THR A 56 14.54 16.30 -2.65
C THR A 56 14.68 16.63 -4.12
N THR A 57 15.65 17.52 -4.44
CA THR A 57 16.27 17.54 -5.75
C THR A 57 16.53 16.08 -6.11
N LYS A 58 15.85 15.63 -7.17
CA LYS A 58 15.88 14.26 -7.65
C LYS A 58 17.34 13.80 -7.82
N ASN A 59 17.91 13.19 -6.79
CA ASN A 59 18.99 12.26 -7.04
C ASN A 59 18.38 11.22 -7.96
N LYS A 60 18.79 11.24 -9.22
CA LYS A 60 18.41 10.28 -10.26
C LYS A 60 19.01 8.92 -9.87
N THR A 61 18.48 8.31 -8.80
CA THR A 61 18.56 6.87 -8.66
C THR A 61 17.96 6.30 -9.93
N ALA A 62 18.70 5.44 -10.59
CA ALA A 62 18.38 4.90 -11.90
C ALA A 62 16.88 4.59 -11.99
N SER A 63 16.18 5.31 -12.87
CA SER A 63 14.73 5.16 -13.02
C SER A 63 14.46 3.73 -13.41
N LEU A 64 13.66 3.03 -12.59
CA LEU A 64 13.23 1.65 -12.89
C LEU A 64 12.61 1.60 -14.28
N THR A 65 12.93 0.57 -15.03
CA THR A 65 12.29 0.30 -16.32
C THR A 65 10.79 0.07 -16.15
N ILE A 66 10.01 0.23 -17.23
CA ILE A 66 8.56 -0.02 -17.21
C ILE A 66 8.28 -1.45 -16.76
N ALA A 67 9.06 -2.43 -17.23
CA ALA A 67 8.93 -3.84 -16.83
C ALA A 67 9.14 -4.03 -15.32
N GLN A 68 10.19 -3.41 -14.75
CA GLN A 68 10.45 -3.47 -13.31
C GLN A 68 9.36 -2.79 -12.48
N LYS A 69 8.77 -1.69 -12.97
CA LYS A 69 7.64 -1.02 -12.32
C LYS A 69 6.39 -1.91 -12.31
N LYS A 70 6.08 -2.56 -13.45
CA LYS A 70 4.97 -3.52 -13.56
C LYS A 70 5.17 -4.70 -12.62
N GLN A 71 6.36 -5.30 -12.60
CA GLN A 71 6.68 -6.41 -11.71
C GLN A 71 6.51 -6.04 -10.23
N LYS A 72 6.98 -4.86 -9.81
CA LYS A 72 6.78 -4.38 -8.44
C LYS A 72 5.31 -4.14 -8.11
N ALA A 73 4.55 -3.58 -9.04
CA ALA A 73 3.12 -3.35 -8.85
C ALA A 73 2.37 -4.67 -8.67
N ARG A 74 2.66 -5.67 -9.51
CA ARG A 74 2.11 -7.02 -9.42
C ARG A 74 2.42 -7.65 -8.06
N ALA A 75 3.70 -7.70 -7.66
CA ALA A 75 4.11 -8.29 -6.39
C ALA A 75 3.42 -7.61 -5.18
N ARG A 76 3.24 -6.28 -5.22
CA ARG A 76 2.48 -5.57 -4.19
C ARG A 76 1.00 -5.99 -4.17
N MET A 77 0.36 -6.08 -5.33
CA MET A 77 -1.05 -6.47 -5.41
C MET A 77 -1.26 -7.89 -4.90
N GLU A 78 -0.39 -8.83 -5.28
CA GLU A 78 -0.41 -10.21 -4.79
C GLU A 78 -0.28 -10.26 -3.25
N LEU A 79 0.65 -9.48 -2.68
CA LEU A 79 0.82 -9.36 -1.23
C LEU A 79 -0.47 -8.87 -0.55
N LEU A 80 -1.09 -7.81 -1.09
CA LEU A 80 -2.33 -7.25 -0.52
C LEU A 80 -3.50 -8.24 -0.65
N TYR A 81 -3.62 -8.89 -1.80
CA TYR A 81 -4.65 -9.91 -2.03
C TYR A 81 -4.54 -11.06 -1.03
N HIS A 82 -3.34 -11.60 -0.83
CA HIS A 82 -3.12 -12.67 0.14
C HIS A 82 -3.54 -12.26 1.55
N LYS A 83 -3.20 -11.05 1.97
CA LYS A 83 -3.59 -10.56 3.30
C LYS A 83 -5.10 -10.39 3.44
N VAL A 84 -5.76 -9.82 2.44
CA VAL A 84 -7.22 -9.65 2.44
C VAL A 84 -7.94 -11.02 2.46
N LYS A 85 -7.43 -11.99 1.70
CA LYS A 85 -7.97 -13.35 1.66
C LYS A 85 -7.80 -14.07 3.01
N GLU A 86 -6.63 -13.94 3.63
CA GLU A 86 -6.35 -14.50 4.97
C GLU A 86 -7.34 -13.99 6.03
N THR A 87 -7.70 -12.71 5.96
CA THR A 87 -8.62 -12.09 6.91
C THR A 87 -10.10 -12.38 6.66
N GLY A 88 -10.43 -12.96 5.51
CA GLY A 88 -11.83 -13.17 5.10
C GLY A 88 -12.60 -11.86 4.85
N HIS A 89 -11.89 -10.79 4.52
CA HIS A 89 -12.50 -9.47 4.34
C HIS A 89 -13.49 -9.45 3.18
N GLN A 90 -14.62 -8.73 3.35
CA GLN A 90 -15.71 -8.65 2.37
C GLN A 90 -15.29 -8.24 0.94
N HIS A 91 -14.20 -7.49 0.80
CA HIS A 91 -13.68 -7.06 -0.49
C HIS A 91 -12.65 -8.02 -1.11
N ALA A 92 -12.47 -9.23 -0.56
CA ALA A 92 -11.50 -10.19 -1.10
C ALA A 92 -11.72 -10.48 -2.60
N GLY A 93 -12.97 -10.57 -3.05
CA GLY A 93 -13.29 -10.78 -4.47
C GLY A 93 -12.88 -9.62 -5.39
N VAL A 94 -12.86 -8.38 -4.88
CA VAL A 94 -12.36 -7.22 -5.64
C VAL A 94 -10.84 -7.32 -5.81
N PHE A 95 -10.12 -7.63 -4.73
CA PHE A 95 -8.67 -7.83 -4.77
C PHE A 95 -8.28 -9.00 -5.68
N GLU A 96 -9.05 -10.07 -5.68
CA GLU A 96 -8.84 -11.21 -6.59
C GLU A 96 -8.97 -10.79 -8.06
N LYS A 97 -10.01 -10.06 -8.42
CA LYS A 97 -10.19 -9.56 -9.79
C LYS A 97 -9.05 -8.65 -10.22
N ILE A 98 -8.60 -7.75 -9.35
CA ILE A 98 -7.47 -6.86 -9.63
C ILE A 98 -6.18 -7.69 -9.77
N ASN A 99 -5.91 -8.63 -8.87
CA ASN A 99 -4.73 -9.49 -8.95
C ASN A 99 -4.69 -10.26 -10.27
N ASN A 100 -5.81 -10.88 -10.66
CA ASN A 100 -5.93 -11.64 -11.90
C ASN A 100 -5.78 -10.75 -13.16
N SER A 101 -6.10 -9.46 -13.08
CA SER A 101 -5.90 -8.53 -14.20
C SER A 101 -4.42 -8.28 -14.51
N TYR A 102 -3.54 -8.37 -13.52
CA TYR A 102 -2.10 -8.28 -13.71
C TYR A 102 -1.53 -9.53 -14.41
N ASP A 103 -2.18 -10.69 -14.24
CA ASP A 103 -1.73 -11.95 -14.84
C ASP A 103 -2.06 -12.03 -16.34
N LYS A 104 -3.14 -11.39 -16.76
CA LYS A 104 -3.64 -11.49 -18.13
C LYS A 104 -3.02 -10.50 -19.12
N GLU A 105 -2.00 -9.73 -18.75
CA GLU A 105 -1.40 -8.66 -19.58
C GLU A 105 -2.42 -7.66 -20.18
N GLN A 106 -3.67 -7.71 -19.75
CA GLN A 106 -4.67 -6.79 -20.25
C GLN A 106 -4.32 -5.39 -19.77
N SER A 107 -4.16 -4.46 -20.72
CA SER A 107 -4.08 -3.04 -20.46
C SER A 107 -5.21 -2.68 -19.49
N PHE A 108 -4.85 -2.05 -18.38
CA PHE A 108 -5.76 -1.56 -17.37
C PHE A 108 -6.66 -0.51 -18.01
N ASP A 109 -7.76 -0.93 -18.58
CA ASP A 109 -8.86 -0.05 -18.90
C ASP A 109 -9.59 0.19 -17.58
N LEU A 110 -9.10 1.19 -16.85
CA LEU A 110 -9.72 1.72 -15.65
C LEU A 110 -11.02 2.47 -16.00
N THR A 111 -11.93 1.79 -16.68
CA THR A 111 -13.32 2.16 -16.66
C THR A 111 -13.89 1.64 -15.33
N ILE A 112 -13.45 2.25 -14.24
CA ILE A 112 -14.20 2.18 -13.00
C ILE A 112 -15.51 2.89 -13.29
N SER A 113 -16.49 2.11 -13.73
CA SER A 113 -17.88 2.52 -13.69
C SER A 113 -18.21 2.74 -12.20
N THR A 114 -18.05 3.97 -11.74
CA THR A 114 -18.57 4.45 -10.47
C THR A 114 -20.09 4.41 -10.56
N LYS A 115 -20.66 3.23 -10.31
CA LYS A 115 -22.02 3.10 -9.83
C LYS A 115 -21.93 2.78 -8.35
N PHE A 116 -21.94 3.83 -7.57
CA PHE A 116 -22.36 3.77 -6.17
C PHE A 116 -23.87 3.94 -6.11
#